data_6390578e8c2ec6162eaa042b5c3f6a56
#
_entry.id   6390578e8c2ec6162eaa042b5c3f6a56
#
_cell.length_a   1.000
_cell.length_b   1.000
_cell.length_c   1.000
_cell.angle_alpha   90.00
_cell.angle_beta   90.00
_cell.angle_gamma   90.00
#
_symmetry.space_group_name_H-M   'P 1'
#
loop_
_entity.id
_entity.type
_entity.pdbx_description
1 polymer ?
#
loop_
_entity_poly.entity_id
_entity_poly.type
_entity_poly.pdbx_seq_one_letter_code
_entity_poly.pdbx_strand_id
1 'polypeptide(L)'
;MTHVRVVVLAALAVLLAGGTARAQATAGSPPITATAPVAPSPADAEKTWAFSFSAYTYVLPDDANYVQPALSADRGWLHLEGRFNYEDLDTGSAWFGYNFSVGETVTLDFTPMVGAVFGNTSGVAPGYRGSLGWRMLALSSETEYVIDTGDSADSFLYTWSELEVAPAAWCRFGLVVQRTKVYKTEFDIQRGFFAGVSYKSLDVTAYVFNPDVDRPTVVVGVAVSF
;
A
#
# COMPACT_ATOMS: atom_id res chain seq x y z
N MET A 1 -23.07 2.76 -17.61
CA MET A 1 -22.58 1.38 -17.45
C MET A 1 -21.35 1.04 -18.32
N THR A 2 -21.03 1.84 -19.34
CA THR A 2 -19.96 1.55 -20.32
C THR A 2 -18.55 1.96 -19.83
N HIS A 3 -18.43 2.96 -18.96
CA HIS A 3 -17.14 3.48 -18.49
C HIS A 3 -16.43 2.59 -17.47
N VAL A 4 -17.17 1.80 -16.66
CA VAL A 4 -16.58 0.88 -15.66
C VAL A 4 -15.87 -0.31 -16.35
N ARG A 5 -16.39 -0.75 -17.51
CA ARG A 5 -15.76 -1.85 -18.29
C ARG A 5 -14.42 -1.46 -18.91
N VAL A 6 -14.23 -0.20 -19.26
CA VAL A 6 -12.99 0.29 -19.88
C VAL A 6 -11.83 0.34 -18.88
N VAL A 7 -12.09 0.73 -17.64
CA VAL A 7 -11.04 0.80 -16.59
C VAL A 7 -10.57 -0.60 -16.16
N VAL A 8 -11.49 -1.56 -16.04
CA VAL A 8 -11.14 -2.96 -15.70
C VAL A 8 -10.37 -3.64 -16.85
N LEU A 9 -10.70 -3.33 -18.10
CA LEU A 9 -9.97 -3.84 -19.26
C LEU A 9 -8.56 -3.24 -19.41
N ALA A 10 -8.36 -1.99 -19.01
CA ALA A 10 -7.02 -1.37 -19.02
C ALA A 10 -6.10 -1.99 -17.96
N ALA A 11 -6.60 -2.30 -16.78
CA ALA A 11 -5.83 -2.99 -15.73
C ALA A 11 -5.46 -4.43 -16.12
N LEU A 12 -6.32 -5.12 -16.87
CA LEU A 12 -6.06 -6.49 -17.34
C LEU A 12 -5.09 -6.54 -18.53
N ALA A 13 -5.04 -5.50 -19.37
CA ALA A 13 -4.17 -5.44 -20.54
C ALA A 13 -2.69 -5.19 -20.17
N VAL A 14 -2.41 -4.54 -19.04
CA VAL A 14 -1.04 -4.29 -18.53
C VAL A 14 -0.37 -5.58 -18.02
N LEU A 15 -1.14 -6.57 -17.58
CA LEU A 15 -0.63 -7.87 -17.10
C LEU A 15 -0.02 -8.76 -18.20
N LEU A 16 -0.16 -8.44 -19.49
CA LEU A 16 0.27 -9.29 -20.61
C LEU A 16 1.55 -8.82 -21.32
N ALA A 17 2.15 -7.69 -20.94
CA ALA A 17 3.37 -7.17 -21.55
C ALA A 17 4.61 -7.53 -20.71
N GLY A 18 5.02 -8.79 -20.72
CA GLY A 18 6.25 -9.25 -20.09
C GLY A 18 7.49 -8.92 -20.90
N GLY A 19 8.38 -8.11 -20.35
CA GLY A 19 9.73 -7.86 -20.86
C GLY A 19 10.74 -8.09 -19.75
N THR A 20 11.80 -8.86 -20.03
CA THR A 20 12.86 -9.19 -19.07
C THR A 20 13.92 -8.09 -19.03
N ALA A 21 13.98 -7.33 -18.00
CA ALA A 21 15.12 -6.49 -17.65
C ALA A 21 15.37 -6.53 -16.13
N ARG A 22 16.63 -6.54 -15.74
CA ARG A 22 17.07 -6.64 -14.36
C ARG A 22 17.18 -5.21 -13.81
N ALA A 23 16.21 -4.78 -13.03
CA ALA A 23 16.22 -3.49 -12.37
C ALA A 23 16.43 -3.68 -10.86
N GLN A 24 17.25 -2.83 -10.27
CA GLN A 24 17.22 -2.62 -8.82
C GLN A 24 15.97 -1.81 -8.51
N ALA A 25 14.92 -2.50 -8.06
CA ALA A 25 13.72 -1.82 -7.62
C ALA A 25 13.92 -1.32 -6.20
N THR A 26 14.14 -0.03 -6.05
CA THR A 26 13.91 0.68 -4.79
C THR A 26 12.45 1.09 -4.74
N ALA A 27 11.56 0.14 -4.57
CA ALA A 27 10.16 0.44 -4.51
C ALA A 27 9.58 -0.08 -3.21
N GLY A 28 9.16 0.80 -2.39
CA GLY A 28 8.20 0.51 -1.36
C GLY A 28 6.77 0.61 -1.91
N SER A 29 5.84 0.00 -1.28
CA SER A 29 4.47 -0.13 -1.76
C SER A 29 3.49 0.81 -1.06
N PRO A 30 2.39 1.18 -1.72
CA PRO A 30 1.32 1.92 -1.09
C PRO A 30 0.69 1.15 0.08
N PRO A 31 0.26 1.84 1.14
CA PRO A 31 -0.57 1.24 2.17
C PRO A 31 -1.86 0.69 1.55
N ILE A 32 -2.34 -0.41 2.09
CA ILE A 32 -3.66 -0.93 1.73
C ILE A 32 -4.70 0.02 2.31
N THR A 33 -5.05 1.06 1.58
CA THR A 33 -6.20 1.89 1.91
C THR A 33 -7.43 1.24 1.30
N ALA A 34 -7.82 0.08 1.83
CA ALA A 34 -9.18 -0.39 1.60
C ALA A 34 -10.10 0.60 2.31
N THR A 35 -10.96 1.28 1.56
CA THR A 35 -12.07 2.03 2.16
C THR A 35 -12.81 1.07 3.04
N ALA A 36 -12.67 1.20 4.36
CA ALA A 36 -13.27 0.27 5.31
C ALA A 36 -14.78 0.18 5.03
N PRO A 37 -15.34 -1.02 4.88
CA PRO A 37 -16.78 -1.19 4.99
C PRO A 37 -17.20 -0.59 6.33
N VAL A 38 -18.41 0.00 6.39
CA VAL A 38 -18.98 0.56 7.62
C VAL A 38 -18.64 -0.35 8.77
N ALA A 39 -17.80 0.13 9.69
CA ALA A 39 -17.24 -0.66 10.76
C ALA A 39 -18.38 -1.33 11.54
N PRO A 40 -18.35 -2.65 11.76
CA PRO A 40 -19.27 -3.30 12.68
C PRO A 40 -19.12 -2.67 14.06
N SER A 41 -20.19 -2.71 14.87
CA SER A 41 -20.17 -2.25 16.25
C SER A 41 -18.93 -2.82 16.98
N PRO A 42 -18.23 -2.05 17.83
CA PRO A 42 -16.98 -2.49 18.47
C PRO A 42 -17.06 -3.86 19.14
N ALA A 43 -18.25 -4.23 19.68
CA ALA A 43 -18.49 -5.51 20.34
C ALA A 43 -18.59 -6.71 19.36
N ASP A 44 -18.93 -6.49 18.09
CA ASP A 44 -19.03 -7.53 17.05
C ASP A 44 -17.73 -7.66 16.25
N ALA A 45 -16.95 -6.59 16.13
CA ALA A 45 -15.66 -6.57 15.47
C ALA A 45 -14.61 -7.47 16.18
N GLU A 46 -14.73 -7.68 17.49
CA GLU A 46 -13.82 -8.56 18.25
C GLU A 46 -13.97 -10.05 17.91
N LYS A 47 -15.06 -10.47 17.23
CA LYS A 47 -15.37 -11.88 17.02
C LYS A 47 -15.24 -12.36 15.59
N THR A 48 -15.25 -11.46 14.62
CA THR A 48 -15.29 -11.81 13.20
C THR A 48 -13.95 -11.49 12.53
N TRP A 49 -13.48 -12.41 11.71
CA TRP A 49 -12.34 -12.14 10.85
C TRP A 49 -12.77 -11.27 9.67
N ALA A 50 -12.00 -10.24 9.40
CA ALA A 50 -12.05 -9.44 8.19
C ALA A 50 -10.78 -9.72 7.37
N PHE A 51 -10.96 -10.00 6.08
CA PHE A 51 -9.84 -10.25 5.18
C PHE A 51 -9.79 -9.19 4.11
N SER A 52 -8.59 -8.83 3.67
CA SER A 52 -8.41 -8.04 2.47
C SER A 52 -7.28 -8.59 1.62
N PHE A 53 -7.45 -8.48 0.32
CA PHE A 53 -6.42 -8.77 -0.66
C PHE A 53 -6.20 -7.51 -1.50
N SER A 54 -4.95 -7.16 -1.75
CA SER A 54 -4.58 -6.10 -2.69
C SER A 54 -3.49 -6.54 -3.64
N ALA A 55 -3.43 -5.90 -4.79
CA ALA A 55 -2.36 -6.06 -5.75
C ALA A 55 -2.07 -4.71 -6.39
N TYR A 56 -0.83 -4.25 -6.30
CA TYR A 56 -0.36 -3.04 -6.94
C TYR A 56 0.54 -3.39 -8.11
N THR A 57 0.18 -2.87 -9.29
CA THR A 57 0.98 -3.04 -10.51
C THR A 57 1.76 -1.75 -10.76
N TYR A 58 3.07 -1.84 -10.71
CA TYR A 58 3.98 -0.76 -11.06
C TYR A 58 4.31 -0.80 -12.54
N VAL A 59 4.02 0.30 -13.22
CA VAL A 59 4.39 0.53 -14.62
C VAL A 59 5.54 1.52 -14.62
N LEU A 60 6.74 0.99 -14.81
CA LEU A 60 7.98 1.76 -14.76
C LEU A 60 8.39 2.16 -16.18
N PRO A 61 8.80 3.43 -16.42
CA PRO A 61 9.13 3.89 -17.76
C PRO A 61 10.41 3.27 -18.34
N ASP A 62 11.38 2.94 -17.50
CA ASP A 62 12.73 2.50 -17.90
C ASP A 62 13.11 1.13 -17.32
N ASP A 63 12.19 0.48 -16.59
CA ASP A 63 12.41 -0.80 -15.91
C ASP A 63 11.29 -1.80 -16.16
N ALA A 64 11.49 -3.06 -15.75
CA ALA A 64 10.46 -4.09 -15.83
C ALA A 64 9.28 -3.77 -14.89
N ASN A 65 8.07 -3.92 -15.41
CA ASN A 65 6.87 -3.83 -14.60
C ASN A 65 6.81 -4.99 -13.61
N TYR A 66 6.27 -4.74 -12.43
CA TYR A 66 6.08 -5.77 -11.41
C TYR A 66 4.78 -5.60 -10.64
N VAL A 67 4.40 -6.64 -9.91
CA VAL A 67 3.17 -6.67 -9.10
C VAL A 67 3.53 -6.97 -7.66
N GLN A 68 2.88 -6.27 -6.75
CA GLN A 68 2.99 -6.41 -5.30
C GLN A 68 1.65 -6.88 -4.74
N PRO A 69 1.43 -8.17 -4.56
CA PRO A 69 0.27 -8.69 -3.86
C PRO A 69 0.48 -8.66 -2.34
N ALA A 70 -0.60 -8.36 -1.63
CA ALA A 70 -0.67 -8.48 -0.18
C ALA A 70 -2.02 -9.06 0.26
N LEU A 71 -1.99 -9.82 1.35
CA LEU A 71 -3.17 -10.40 1.99
C LEU A 71 -3.13 -10.04 3.47
N SER A 72 -4.20 -9.45 3.99
CA SER A 72 -4.33 -9.19 5.43
C SER A 72 -5.53 -9.89 6.05
N ALA A 73 -5.43 -10.13 7.34
CA ALA A 73 -6.48 -10.73 8.18
C ALA A 73 -6.50 -9.99 9.52
N ASP A 74 -7.65 -9.40 9.84
CA ASP A 74 -7.88 -8.63 11.04
C ASP A 74 -8.94 -9.29 11.93
N ARG A 75 -8.71 -9.29 13.24
CA ARG A 75 -9.69 -9.72 14.23
C ARG A 75 -9.53 -8.96 15.54
N GLY A 76 -10.40 -8.00 15.78
CA GLY A 76 -10.28 -7.11 16.92
C GLY A 76 -8.93 -6.37 16.90
N TRP A 77 -8.13 -6.58 17.93
CA TRP A 77 -6.80 -5.98 18.05
C TRP A 77 -5.74 -6.66 17.16
N LEU A 78 -5.96 -7.88 16.70
CA LEU A 78 -4.98 -8.66 15.93
C LEU A 78 -4.98 -8.24 14.47
N HIS A 79 -3.80 -7.91 13.96
CA HIS A 79 -3.50 -7.73 12.55
C HIS A 79 -2.45 -8.75 12.10
N LEU A 80 -2.74 -9.46 11.01
CA LEU A 80 -1.81 -10.34 10.32
C LEU A 80 -1.74 -9.95 8.85
N GLU A 81 -0.55 -9.95 8.27
CA GLU A 81 -0.39 -9.64 6.85
C GLU A 81 0.74 -10.44 6.22
N GLY A 82 0.55 -10.85 4.96
CA GLY A 82 1.57 -11.43 4.11
C GLY A 82 1.72 -10.61 2.84
N ARG A 83 2.96 -10.34 2.43
CA ARG A 83 3.30 -9.50 1.27
C ARG A 83 4.30 -10.22 0.37
N PHE A 84 4.32 -9.85 -0.90
CA PHE A 84 5.33 -10.31 -1.85
C PHE A 84 5.73 -9.17 -2.80
N ASN A 85 7.01 -9.06 -3.12
CA ASN A 85 7.63 -7.97 -3.87
C ASN A 85 7.40 -6.58 -3.23
N TYR A 86 7.20 -6.53 -1.92
CA TYR A 86 6.85 -5.30 -1.23
C TYR A 86 8.12 -4.58 -0.74
N GLU A 87 8.94 -5.25 -0.01
CA GLU A 87 10.20 -4.71 0.55
C GLU A 87 11.31 -4.72 -0.50
N ASP A 88 11.32 -5.72 -1.39
CA ASP A 88 12.22 -5.89 -2.53
C ASP A 88 11.61 -6.88 -3.52
N LEU A 89 12.14 -6.94 -4.75
CA LEU A 89 11.74 -7.96 -5.72
C LEU A 89 12.17 -9.35 -5.26
N ASP A 90 11.36 -10.36 -5.60
CA ASP A 90 11.55 -11.77 -5.18
C ASP A 90 11.69 -11.93 -3.65
N THR A 91 11.04 -11.04 -2.91
CA THR A 91 11.05 -10.99 -1.45
C THR A 91 9.62 -11.11 -0.94
N GLY A 92 9.44 -11.99 0.04
CA GLY A 92 8.20 -12.14 0.79
C GLY A 92 8.35 -11.63 2.21
N SER A 93 7.24 -11.24 2.84
CA SER A 93 7.22 -10.89 4.25
C SER A 93 5.95 -11.33 4.94
N ALA A 94 6.06 -11.56 6.25
CA ALA A 94 4.95 -11.90 7.12
C ALA A 94 4.95 -10.96 8.32
N TRP A 95 3.80 -10.33 8.59
CA TRP A 95 3.65 -9.26 9.56
C TRP A 95 2.66 -9.63 10.65
N PHE A 96 2.97 -9.17 11.86
CA PHE A 96 2.12 -9.21 13.03
C PHE A 96 1.95 -7.77 13.56
N GLY A 97 0.72 -7.34 13.78
CA GLY A 97 0.40 -6.00 14.27
C GLY A 97 -0.69 -5.98 15.32
N TYR A 98 -0.83 -4.82 15.95
CA TYR A 98 -1.85 -4.54 16.94
C TYR A 98 -2.71 -3.36 16.49
N ASN A 99 -3.98 -3.61 16.18
CA ASN A 99 -4.94 -2.57 15.78
C ASN A 99 -5.41 -1.75 16.98
N PHE A 100 -5.33 -0.44 16.84
CA PHE A 100 -5.79 0.53 17.80
C PHE A 100 -6.59 1.62 17.09
N SER A 101 -7.82 1.88 17.55
CA SER A 101 -8.72 2.88 16.97
C SER A 101 -9.32 3.74 18.07
N VAL A 102 -9.31 5.07 17.89
CA VAL A 102 -9.93 6.03 18.81
C VAL A 102 -10.57 7.19 18.06
N GLY A 103 -11.55 7.81 18.69
CA GLY A 103 -12.23 9.01 18.23
C GLY A 103 -13.55 8.74 17.52
N GLU A 104 -14.37 9.79 17.43
CA GLU A 104 -15.70 9.75 16.79
C GLU A 104 -15.80 10.76 15.64
N THR A 105 -15.48 12.03 15.90
CA THR A 105 -15.50 13.10 14.90
C THR A 105 -14.20 13.21 14.13
N VAL A 106 -13.09 13.00 14.84
CA VAL A 106 -11.76 12.78 14.29
C VAL A 106 -11.39 11.35 14.68
N THR A 107 -11.12 10.51 13.72
CA THR A 107 -10.74 9.10 13.96
C THR A 107 -9.25 8.94 13.77
N LEU A 108 -8.61 8.23 14.68
CA LEU A 108 -7.23 7.81 14.59
C LEU A 108 -7.20 6.28 14.61
N ASP A 109 -6.74 5.69 13.53
CA ASP A 109 -6.41 4.27 13.45
C ASP A 109 -4.89 4.14 13.43
N PHE A 110 -4.35 3.22 14.23
CA PHE A 110 -2.91 3.02 14.35
C PHE A 110 -2.60 1.55 14.59
N THR A 111 -1.72 0.99 13.76
CA THR A 111 -1.31 -0.42 13.82
C THR A 111 0.22 -0.48 13.85
N PRO A 112 0.85 -0.47 15.04
CA PRO A 112 2.25 -0.85 15.17
C PRO A 112 2.40 -2.32 14.80
N MET A 113 3.47 -2.65 14.07
CA MET A 113 3.66 -3.99 13.52
C MET A 113 5.15 -4.35 13.43
N VAL A 114 5.40 -5.64 13.37
CA VAL A 114 6.73 -6.20 13.12
C VAL A 114 6.61 -7.29 12.06
N GLY A 115 7.54 -7.28 11.11
CA GLY A 115 7.60 -8.22 10.00
C GLY A 115 8.87 -9.06 10.03
N ALA A 116 8.76 -10.28 9.52
CA ALA A 116 9.88 -11.11 9.10
C ALA A 116 9.95 -11.05 7.56
N VAL A 117 11.09 -10.65 7.03
CA VAL A 117 11.36 -10.47 5.60
C VAL A 117 12.29 -11.60 5.14
N PHE A 118 12.00 -12.19 3.98
CA PHE A 118 12.74 -13.34 3.44
C PHE A 118 12.72 -13.35 1.91
N GLY A 119 13.83 -13.70 1.31
CA GLY A 119 14.03 -13.71 -0.14
C GLY A 119 15.34 -13.04 -0.53
N ASN A 120 15.31 -12.18 -1.53
CA ASN A 120 16.48 -11.38 -1.91
C ASN A 120 16.93 -10.47 -0.76
N THR A 121 15.98 -9.82 -0.08
CA THR A 121 16.20 -9.16 1.21
C THR A 121 15.70 -10.08 2.32
N SER A 122 16.48 -10.19 3.40
CA SER A 122 16.13 -11.04 4.55
C SER A 122 16.42 -10.33 5.85
N GLY A 123 15.40 -10.23 6.73
CA GLY A 123 15.59 -9.49 7.96
C GLY A 123 14.35 -9.39 8.83
N VAL A 124 14.39 -8.40 9.72
CA VAL A 124 13.26 -8.02 10.58
C VAL A 124 12.89 -6.58 10.30
N ALA A 125 11.61 -6.30 10.23
CA ALA A 125 11.12 -4.96 9.91
C ALA A 125 10.12 -4.49 10.99
N PRO A 126 10.53 -3.64 11.95
CA PRO A 126 9.58 -2.86 12.73
C PRO A 126 8.93 -1.80 11.83
N GLY A 127 7.62 -1.58 12.02
CA GLY A 127 6.88 -0.61 11.25
C GLY A 127 5.57 -0.20 11.90
N TYR A 128 4.85 0.66 11.22
CA TYR A 128 3.48 1.01 11.59
C TYR A 128 2.67 1.38 10.35
N ARG A 129 1.36 1.24 10.51
CA ARG A 129 0.35 1.84 9.65
C ARG A 129 -0.53 2.74 10.47
N GLY A 130 -0.86 3.93 9.99
CA GLY A 130 -1.71 4.88 10.69
C GLY A 130 -2.58 5.69 9.74
N SER A 131 -3.76 6.07 10.21
CA SER A 131 -4.62 7.01 9.51
C SER A 131 -5.29 7.98 10.47
N LEU A 132 -5.50 9.22 10.03
CA LEU A 132 -6.23 10.25 10.72
C LEU A 132 -7.36 10.74 9.81
N GLY A 133 -8.61 10.46 10.18
CA GLY A 133 -9.79 10.81 9.42
C GLY A 133 -10.57 11.98 10.02
N TRP A 134 -11.03 12.90 9.19
CA TRP A 134 -11.94 13.97 9.56
C TRP A 134 -12.89 14.32 8.42
N ARG A 135 -14.18 13.97 8.57
CA ARG A 135 -15.19 14.16 7.53
C ARG A 135 -14.78 13.50 6.21
N MET A 136 -14.54 14.31 5.17
CA MET A 136 -14.12 13.86 3.84
C MET A 136 -12.58 13.85 3.67
N LEU A 137 -11.83 14.22 4.69
CA LEU A 137 -10.36 14.28 4.65
C LEU A 137 -9.77 13.11 5.41
N ALA A 138 -8.75 12.49 4.88
CA ALA A 138 -7.93 11.52 5.58
C ALA A 138 -6.44 11.75 5.29
N LEU A 139 -5.62 11.53 6.31
CA LEU A 139 -4.17 11.46 6.20
C LEU A 139 -3.77 10.05 6.61
N SER A 140 -3.15 9.30 5.74
CA SER A 140 -2.62 7.97 6.04
C SER A 140 -1.11 7.93 5.89
N SER A 141 -0.47 7.06 6.65
CA SER A 141 0.96 6.81 6.54
C SER A 141 1.28 5.37 6.91
N GLU A 142 2.14 4.75 6.12
CA GLU A 142 2.80 3.49 6.43
C GLU A 142 4.30 3.72 6.43
N THR A 143 4.97 3.16 7.43
CA THR A 143 6.43 3.27 7.57
C THR A 143 6.98 1.96 8.09
N GLU A 144 8.08 1.53 7.51
CA GLU A 144 8.83 0.36 7.96
C GLU A 144 10.34 0.62 7.86
N TYR A 145 11.07 0.00 8.75
CA TYR A 145 12.53 -0.02 8.71
C TYR A 145 13.02 -1.45 8.60
N VAL A 146 13.45 -1.86 7.41
CA VAL A 146 13.98 -3.19 7.18
C VAL A 146 15.42 -3.23 7.66
N ILE A 147 15.65 -4.08 8.68
CA ILE A 147 16.98 -4.38 9.21
C ILE A 147 17.45 -5.64 8.50
N ASP A 148 18.30 -5.47 7.48
CA ASP A 148 18.85 -6.61 6.76
C ASP A 148 19.82 -7.39 7.64
N THR A 149 19.65 -8.73 7.68
CA THR A 149 20.48 -9.63 8.48
C THR A 149 21.66 -10.20 7.71
N GLY A 150 21.69 -10.07 6.38
CA GLY A 150 22.81 -10.44 5.52
C GLY A 150 23.88 -9.37 5.47
N ASP A 151 23.52 -8.14 5.09
CA ASP A 151 24.37 -6.96 5.12
C ASP A 151 23.62 -5.76 5.71
N SER A 152 24.12 -5.24 6.83
CA SER A 152 23.52 -4.05 7.47
C SER A 152 23.55 -2.79 6.59
N ALA A 153 24.39 -2.77 5.55
CA ALA A 153 24.43 -1.68 4.57
C ALA A 153 23.20 -1.67 3.65
N ASP A 154 22.50 -2.79 3.52
CA ASP A 154 21.29 -2.94 2.72
C ASP A 154 20.01 -2.64 3.52
N SER A 155 20.14 -2.33 4.83
CA SER A 155 19.01 -1.88 5.64
C SER A 155 18.45 -0.57 5.12
N PHE A 156 17.11 -0.45 5.06
CA PHE A 156 16.46 0.72 4.51
C PHE A 156 15.21 1.14 5.30
N LEU A 157 14.89 2.44 5.19
CA LEU A 157 13.64 3.02 5.67
C LEU A 157 12.73 3.27 4.48
N TYR A 158 11.51 2.78 4.57
CA TYR A 158 10.45 3.08 3.65
C TYR A 158 9.31 3.85 4.33
N THR A 159 8.73 4.80 3.62
CA THR A 159 7.53 5.52 4.06
C THR A 159 6.65 5.85 2.87
N TRP A 160 5.36 5.53 2.99
CA TRP A 160 4.30 5.96 2.10
C TRP A 160 3.31 6.83 2.87
N SER A 161 2.88 7.95 2.31
CA SER A 161 1.89 8.82 2.94
C SER A 161 0.94 9.39 1.91
N GLU A 162 -0.35 9.45 2.25
CA GLU A 162 -1.42 9.99 1.42
C GLU A 162 -2.21 11.05 2.18
N LEU A 163 -2.55 12.13 1.47
CA LEU A 163 -3.56 13.10 1.90
C LEU A 163 -4.75 12.96 0.95
N GLU A 164 -5.85 12.42 1.46
CA GLU A 164 -7.04 12.04 0.70
C GLU A 164 -8.19 13.02 0.92
N VAL A 165 -8.95 13.22 -0.15
CA VAL A 165 -10.29 13.84 -0.14
C VAL A 165 -11.27 12.83 -0.72
N ALA A 166 -12.27 12.39 0.07
CA ALA A 166 -13.33 11.49 -0.34
C ALA A 166 -14.69 12.22 -0.33
N PRO A 167 -15.09 12.92 -1.41
CA PRO A 167 -16.33 13.68 -1.46
C PRO A 167 -17.57 12.79 -1.51
N ALA A 168 -17.41 11.51 -1.85
CA ALA A 168 -18.46 10.50 -1.87
C ALA A 168 -17.86 9.12 -1.55
N ALA A 169 -18.65 8.22 -1.01
CA ALA A 169 -18.22 6.87 -0.62
C ALA A 169 -17.66 6.01 -1.78
N TRP A 170 -17.90 6.40 -3.02
CA TRP A 170 -17.42 5.68 -4.20
C TRP A 170 -16.23 6.34 -4.92
N CYS A 171 -15.76 7.52 -4.44
CA CYS A 171 -14.76 8.32 -5.15
C CYS A 171 -13.83 9.00 -4.14
N ARG A 172 -12.53 8.89 -4.38
CA ARG A 172 -11.47 9.53 -3.61
C ARG A 172 -10.33 9.99 -4.52
N PHE A 173 -9.61 11.02 -4.09
CA PHE A 173 -8.42 11.51 -4.78
C PHE A 173 -7.54 12.26 -3.78
N GLY A 174 -6.29 12.48 -4.14
CA GLY A 174 -5.39 13.15 -3.21
C GLY A 174 -3.96 13.24 -3.68
N LEU A 175 -3.10 13.55 -2.71
CA LEU A 175 -1.66 13.64 -2.88
C LEU A 175 -1.01 12.42 -2.25
N VAL A 176 0.07 11.97 -2.85
CA VAL A 176 0.88 10.85 -2.36
C VAL A 176 2.35 11.23 -2.34
N VAL A 177 3.04 10.78 -1.30
CA VAL A 177 4.49 10.88 -1.18
C VAL A 177 5.03 9.53 -0.75
N GLN A 178 5.98 9.03 -1.52
CA GLN A 178 6.76 7.84 -1.20
C GLN A 178 8.21 8.24 -0.94
N ARG A 179 8.82 7.66 0.08
CA ARG A 179 10.21 7.89 0.44
C ARG A 179 10.90 6.58 0.73
N THR A 180 12.02 6.36 0.09
CA THR A 180 12.92 5.25 0.39
C THR A 180 14.29 5.79 0.75
N LYS A 181 14.91 5.25 1.80
CA LYS A 181 16.28 5.59 2.21
C LYS A 181 17.02 4.31 2.54
N VAL A 182 17.92 3.92 1.66
CA VAL A 182 18.92 2.88 1.94
C VAL A 182 19.99 3.46 2.88
N TYR A 183 20.54 2.64 3.75
CA TYR A 183 21.56 3.05 4.71
C TYR A 183 22.73 3.79 4.05
N LYS A 184 23.06 5.00 4.56
CA LYS A 184 24.09 5.91 4.05
C LYS A 184 23.86 6.52 2.65
N THR A 185 22.70 6.39 2.05
CA THR A 185 22.34 7.10 0.82
C THR A 185 21.50 8.35 1.10
N GLU A 186 21.24 9.15 0.08
CA GLU A 186 20.22 10.21 0.14
C GLU A 186 18.81 9.61 0.06
N PHE A 187 17.81 10.40 0.50
CA PHE A 187 16.42 10.00 0.34
C PHE A 187 16.01 10.04 -1.14
N ASP A 188 15.49 8.94 -1.65
CA ASP A 188 14.67 8.98 -2.85
C ASP A 188 13.24 9.37 -2.46
N ILE A 189 12.77 10.50 -2.99
CA ILE A 189 11.45 11.05 -2.69
C ILE A 189 10.67 11.14 -3.98
N GLN A 190 9.63 10.31 -4.08
CA GLN A 190 8.65 10.38 -5.14
C GLN A 190 7.37 11.04 -4.63
N ARG A 191 6.85 12.00 -5.37
CA ARG A 191 5.64 12.73 -5.04
C ARG A 191 4.65 12.64 -6.20
N GLY A 192 3.38 12.61 -5.88
CA GLY A 192 2.38 12.43 -6.91
C GLY A 192 0.97 12.74 -6.45
N PHE A 193 0.05 12.32 -7.26
CA PHE A 193 -1.37 12.37 -6.98
C PHE A 193 -2.01 11.01 -7.31
N PHE A 194 -3.16 10.79 -6.72
CA PHE A 194 -3.94 9.58 -6.97
C PHE A 194 -5.42 9.88 -7.13
N ALA A 195 -6.13 8.96 -7.77
CA ALA A 195 -7.58 8.91 -7.81
C ALA A 195 -8.05 7.47 -7.73
N GLY A 196 -9.09 7.23 -6.95
CA GLY A 196 -9.65 5.91 -6.72
C GLY A 196 -11.17 5.88 -6.81
N VAL A 197 -11.69 4.72 -7.13
CA VAL A 197 -13.12 4.42 -7.17
C VAL A 197 -13.39 3.12 -6.44
N SER A 198 -14.46 3.13 -5.63
CA SER A 198 -14.89 1.99 -4.84
C SER A 198 -16.29 1.54 -5.28
N TYR A 199 -16.47 0.25 -5.41
CA TYR A 199 -17.78 -0.34 -5.68
C TYR A 199 -17.96 -1.63 -4.86
N LYS A 200 -18.85 -1.60 -3.89
CA LYS A 200 -19.02 -2.66 -2.88
C LYS A 200 -17.70 -2.91 -2.14
N SER A 201 -17.19 -4.14 -2.21
CA SER A 201 -15.91 -4.54 -1.60
C SER A 201 -14.70 -4.37 -2.51
N LEU A 202 -14.88 -3.88 -3.74
CA LEU A 202 -13.79 -3.64 -4.69
C LEU A 202 -13.37 -2.17 -4.68
N ASP A 203 -12.07 -1.92 -4.57
CA ASP A 203 -11.43 -0.63 -4.72
C ASP A 203 -10.40 -0.68 -5.86
N VAL A 204 -10.37 0.36 -6.68
CA VAL A 204 -9.39 0.53 -7.74
C VAL A 204 -8.83 1.94 -7.66
N THR A 205 -7.50 2.05 -7.54
CA THR A 205 -6.79 3.33 -7.43
C THR A 205 -5.67 3.42 -8.44
N ALA A 206 -5.52 4.57 -9.05
CA ALA A 206 -4.40 4.89 -9.92
C ALA A 206 -3.56 6.03 -9.30
N TYR A 207 -2.25 5.86 -9.31
CA TYR A 207 -1.25 6.81 -8.83
C TYR A 207 -0.37 7.24 -9.98
N VAL A 208 0.03 8.51 -9.98
CA VAL A 208 1.02 9.06 -10.90
C VAL A 208 2.08 9.77 -10.07
N PHE A 209 3.29 9.22 -10.08
CA PHE A 209 4.44 9.77 -9.38
C PHE A 209 5.33 10.59 -10.29
N ASN A 210 5.89 11.66 -9.73
CA ASN A 210 6.79 12.58 -10.41
C ASN A 210 6.21 13.07 -11.75
N PRO A 211 5.00 13.68 -11.75
CA PRO A 211 4.32 14.12 -12.98
C PRO A 211 5.05 15.24 -13.73
N ASP A 212 6.09 15.78 -13.14
CA ASP A 212 6.96 16.84 -13.67
C ASP A 212 8.12 16.31 -14.52
N VAL A 213 8.31 14.99 -14.62
CA VAL A 213 9.31 14.36 -15.50
C VAL A 213 8.67 13.86 -16.81
N ASP A 214 9.49 13.68 -17.84
CA ASP A 214 9.02 13.24 -19.17
C ASP A 214 8.32 11.87 -19.14
N ARG A 215 8.70 11.01 -18.20
CA ARG A 215 8.16 9.65 -18.02
C ARG A 215 7.83 9.38 -16.55
N PRO A 216 6.62 9.71 -16.11
CA PRO A 216 6.19 9.45 -14.74
C PRO A 216 6.01 7.95 -14.48
N THR A 217 6.22 7.53 -13.24
CA THR A 217 5.83 6.19 -12.78
C THR A 217 4.32 6.16 -12.55
N VAL A 218 3.67 5.12 -13.07
CA VAL A 218 2.24 4.88 -12.85
C VAL A 218 2.07 3.61 -12.03
N VAL A 219 1.21 3.68 -11.01
CA VAL A 219 0.84 2.51 -10.20
C VAL A 219 -0.67 2.32 -10.26
N VAL A 220 -1.12 1.11 -10.49
CA VAL A 220 -2.53 0.75 -10.43
C VAL A 220 -2.73 -0.27 -9.31
N GLY A 221 -3.49 0.13 -8.31
CA GLY A 221 -3.88 -0.71 -7.18
C GLY A 221 -5.30 -1.26 -7.35
N VAL A 222 -5.48 -2.51 -7.00
CA VAL A 222 -6.79 -3.15 -6.87
C VAL A 222 -6.85 -3.80 -5.49
N ALA A 223 -7.92 -3.54 -4.74
CA ALA A 223 -8.13 -4.15 -3.43
C ALA A 223 -9.55 -4.71 -3.31
N VAL A 224 -9.68 -5.81 -2.56
CA VAL A 224 -10.96 -6.47 -2.26
C VAL A 224 -11.00 -6.80 -0.77
N SER A 225 -12.10 -6.43 -0.10
CA SER A 225 -12.37 -6.78 1.31
C SER A 225 -13.50 -7.79 1.41
N PHE A 226 -13.43 -8.79 2.30
CA PHE A 226 -14.40 -9.86 2.47
C PHE A 226 -14.37 -10.48 3.87
#